data_78c7fb53a7af11def88f9ff4d58ea201
#
_entry.id   78c7fb53a7af11def88f9ff4d58ea201
#
_cell.length_a   1.000
_cell.length_b   1.000
_cell.length_c   1.000
_cell.angle_alpha   90.00
_cell.angle_beta   90.00
_cell.angle_gamma   90.00
#
_symmetry.space_group_name_H-M   'P 1'
#
loop_
_entity.id
_entity.type
_entity.pdbx_description
1 polymer ?
#
loop_
_entity_poly.entity_id
_entity_poly.type
_entity_poly.pdbx_seq_one_letter_code
_entity_poly.pdbx_strand_id
1 'polypeptide(L)'
;MNLFADAATVAEPEGAWGAVAAGAEYFIGIFQQGGEVLWSLMGGILPTLIVLLTAVNALVRIIGPEKIENLGRKAAQPGLIWYPVRYIVLPFLAVFFLTNPMAYTMGRFLPERYKPAFYDSAVSFVHPITGLFPHANPGELFVYLGIAAGITQLGFGLGDIAVRFLLVGLVVIFIRGVVTELITTRMMARKEKAAA
;
A
#
# COMPACT_ATOMS: atom_id res chain seq x y z
N MET A 1 17.08 5.34 28.01
CA MET A 1 18.03 6.04 28.87
C MET A 1 18.34 7.35 28.14
N ASN A 2 17.67 8.47 28.56
CA ASN A 2 17.81 9.78 27.92
C ASN A 2 19.18 10.35 28.28
N LEU A 3 20.14 10.27 27.39
CA LEU A 3 21.50 10.80 27.56
C LEU A 3 21.57 12.34 27.56
N PHE A 4 20.46 13.01 27.29
CA PHE A 4 20.37 14.48 27.16
C PHE A 4 19.35 15.15 28.12
N ALA A 5 18.79 14.39 29.06
CA ALA A 5 17.74 14.90 29.96
C ALA A 5 18.27 15.73 31.16
N ASP A 6 19.58 15.87 31.34
CA ASP A 6 20.21 16.66 32.39
C ASP A 6 21.06 17.81 31.83
N ALA A 7 20.53 18.51 30.81
CA ALA A 7 21.09 19.83 30.49
C ALA A 7 20.62 20.80 31.57
N ALA A 8 21.51 21.05 32.58
CA ALA A 8 21.37 22.18 33.47
C ALA A 8 21.00 23.42 32.65
N THR A 9 20.10 24.23 33.16
CA THR A 9 19.69 25.53 32.60
C THR A 9 20.90 26.39 32.28
N VAL A 10 21.48 26.18 31.10
CA VAL A 10 22.51 27.04 30.55
C VAL A 10 21.78 28.32 30.15
N ALA A 11 22.18 29.47 30.71
CA ALA A 11 21.61 30.77 30.34
C ALA A 11 21.74 30.92 28.80
N GLU A 12 20.62 31.18 28.14
CA GLU A 12 20.63 31.39 26.70
C GLU A 12 21.52 32.57 26.35
N PRO A 13 22.46 32.43 25.42
CA PRO A 13 23.34 33.53 25.04
C PRO A 13 22.51 34.62 24.36
N GLU A 14 22.63 35.85 24.86
CA GLU A 14 21.94 37.02 24.33
C GLU A 14 22.64 37.60 23.07
N GLY A 15 21.88 38.30 22.23
CA GLY A 15 22.42 39.04 21.09
C GLY A 15 22.63 38.17 19.82
N ALA A 16 23.53 38.66 18.95
CA ALA A 16 23.79 37.99 17.66
C ALA A 16 24.31 36.54 17.81
N TRP A 17 25.07 36.28 18.86
CA TRP A 17 25.55 34.93 19.16
C TRP A 17 24.41 33.99 19.60
N GLY A 18 23.42 34.51 20.33
CA GLY A 18 22.21 33.77 20.69
C GLY A 18 21.43 33.31 19.46
N ALA A 19 21.29 34.20 18.47
CA ALA A 19 20.63 33.85 17.22
C ALA A 19 21.37 32.73 16.44
N VAL A 20 22.71 32.76 16.44
CA VAL A 20 23.54 31.70 15.81
C VAL A 20 23.39 30.37 16.56
N ALA A 21 23.41 30.40 17.89
CA ALA A 21 23.25 29.20 18.73
C ALA A 21 21.85 28.60 18.54
N ALA A 22 20.79 29.39 18.56
CA ALA A 22 19.42 28.93 18.30
C ALA A 22 19.26 28.31 16.90
N GLY A 23 19.92 28.93 15.90
CA GLY A 23 19.95 28.32 14.55
C GLY A 23 20.66 26.97 14.50
N ALA A 24 21.76 26.82 15.23
CA ALA A 24 22.49 25.57 15.34
C ALA A 24 21.67 24.51 16.09
N GLU A 25 21.01 24.86 17.17
CA GLU A 25 20.12 23.97 17.93
C GLU A 25 18.92 23.52 17.10
N TYR A 26 18.30 24.42 16.34
CA TYR A 26 17.23 24.08 15.42
C TYR A 26 17.70 23.09 14.35
N PHE A 27 18.88 23.33 13.78
CA PHE A 27 19.48 22.42 12.79
C PHE A 27 19.74 21.03 13.37
N ILE A 28 20.34 20.95 14.56
CA ILE A 28 20.59 19.70 15.27
C ILE A 28 19.26 19.00 15.60
N GLY A 29 18.26 19.75 16.05
CA GLY A 29 16.92 19.24 16.40
C GLY A 29 16.21 18.54 15.24
N ILE A 30 16.39 19.03 14.00
CA ILE A 30 15.84 18.37 12.81
C ILE A 30 16.37 16.92 12.67
N PHE A 31 17.68 16.74 12.85
CA PHE A 31 18.30 15.40 12.74
C PHE A 31 17.94 14.50 13.91
N GLN A 32 17.85 15.05 15.13
CA GLN A 32 17.40 14.30 16.30
C GLN A 32 15.97 13.81 16.14
N GLN A 33 15.06 14.68 15.71
CA GLN A 33 13.67 14.32 15.43
C GLN A 33 13.56 13.29 14.31
N GLY A 34 14.36 13.43 13.25
CA GLY A 34 14.46 12.43 12.19
C GLY A 34 14.92 11.07 12.71
N GLY A 35 15.89 11.04 13.62
CA GLY A 35 16.38 9.82 14.27
C GLY A 35 15.31 9.16 15.14
N GLU A 36 14.54 9.92 15.91
CA GLU A 36 13.44 9.41 16.74
C GLU A 36 12.32 8.80 15.87
N VAL A 37 11.95 9.48 14.80
CA VAL A 37 10.97 8.96 13.84
C VAL A 37 11.46 7.66 13.21
N LEU A 38 12.73 7.61 12.77
CA LEU A 38 13.33 6.40 12.22
C LEU A 38 13.29 5.24 13.23
N TRP A 39 13.66 5.50 14.48
CA TRP A 39 13.66 4.47 15.54
C TRP A 39 12.24 3.99 15.85
N SER A 40 11.26 4.87 15.89
CA SER A 40 9.85 4.53 16.07
C SER A 40 9.32 3.65 14.94
N LEU A 41 9.65 3.98 13.68
CA LEU A 41 9.28 3.18 12.51
C LEU A 41 9.95 1.80 12.56
N MET A 42 11.23 1.74 12.88
CA MET A 42 11.96 0.47 12.99
C MET A 42 11.40 -0.43 14.11
N GLY A 43 11.11 0.12 15.27
CA GLY A 43 10.62 -0.62 16.43
C GLY A 43 9.14 -1.03 16.32
N GLY A 44 8.31 -0.21 15.69
CA GLY A 44 6.87 -0.45 15.57
C GLY A 44 6.47 -1.25 14.33
N ILE A 45 6.92 -0.82 13.17
CA ILE A 45 6.43 -1.33 11.88
C ILE A 45 7.26 -2.53 11.40
N LEU A 46 8.58 -2.44 11.45
CA LEU A 46 9.47 -3.43 10.84
C LEU A 46 9.29 -4.83 11.42
N PRO A 47 9.21 -5.04 12.75
CA PRO A 47 8.97 -6.36 13.32
C PRO A 47 7.63 -6.96 12.86
N THR A 48 6.57 -6.16 12.85
CA THR A 48 5.24 -6.59 12.39
C THR A 48 5.27 -7.01 10.92
N LEU A 49 5.92 -6.24 10.06
CA LEU A 49 6.08 -6.58 8.64
C LEU A 49 6.86 -7.87 8.44
N ILE A 50 7.97 -8.08 9.17
CA ILE A 50 8.76 -9.29 9.06
C ILE A 50 7.94 -10.53 9.44
N VAL A 51 7.19 -10.47 10.54
CA VAL A 51 6.33 -11.57 10.99
C VAL A 51 5.23 -11.85 9.96
N LEU A 52 4.53 -10.82 9.48
CA LEU A 52 3.46 -10.97 8.49
C LEU A 52 3.98 -11.52 7.15
N LEU A 53 5.09 -10.98 6.63
CA LEU A 53 5.70 -11.47 5.40
C LEU A 53 6.16 -12.92 5.53
N THR A 54 6.70 -13.30 6.68
CA THR A 54 7.10 -14.68 6.95
C THR A 54 5.91 -15.61 6.97
N ALA A 55 4.81 -15.24 7.66
CA ALA A 55 3.59 -16.01 7.72
C ALA A 55 2.92 -16.15 6.34
N VAL A 56 2.84 -15.06 5.57
CA VAL A 56 2.25 -15.07 4.22
C VAL A 56 3.11 -15.91 3.27
N ASN A 57 4.43 -15.79 3.30
CA ASN A 57 5.32 -16.64 2.49
C ASN A 57 5.19 -18.13 2.84
N ALA A 58 5.06 -18.46 4.12
CA ALA A 58 4.79 -19.84 4.54
C ALA A 58 3.44 -20.33 3.99
N LEU A 59 2.39 -19.50 4.06
CA LEU A 59 1.07 -19.81 3.52
C LEU A 59 1.10 -20.02 2.00
N VAL A 60 1.82 -19.18 1.25
CA VAL A 60 2.02 -19.35 -0.21
C VAL A 60 2.67 -20.69 -0.52
N ARG A 61 3.68 -21.10 0.26
CA ARG A 61 4.35 -22.42 0.09
C ARG A 61 3.41 -23.58 0.37
N ILE A 62 2.55 -23.48 1.38
CA ILE A 62 1.56 -24.51 1.75
C ILE A 62 0.47 -24.61 0.67
N ILE A 63 -0.06 -23.51 0.18
CA ILE A 63 -1.11 -23.46 -0.84
C ILE A 63 -0.55 -23.94 -2.19
N GLY A 64 0.68 -23.62 -2.50
CA GLY A 64 1.36 -23.84 -3.77
C GLY A 64 1.16 -22.67 -4.75
N PRO A 65 2.26 -22.14 -5.32
CA PRO A 65 2.22 -21.01 -6.25
C PRO A 65 1.38 -21.32 -7.51
N GLU A 66 1.33 -22.59 -7.94
CA GLU A 66 0.57 -23.02 -9.11
C GLU A 66 -0.94 -22.74 -8.99
N LYS A 67 -1.50 -22.78 -7.78
CA LYS A 67 -2.93 -22.48 -7.58
C LYS A 67 -3.22 -21.01 -7.82
N ILE A 68 -2.30 -20.14 -7.42
CA ILE A 68 -2.41 -18.69 -7.64
C ILE A 68 -2.30 -18.38 -9.15
N GLU A 69 -1.37 -19.03 -9.84
CA GLU A 69 -1.23 -18.89 -11.30
C GLU A 69 -2.46 -19.41 -12.05
N ASN A 70 -3.03 -20.55 -11.64
CA ASN A 70 -4.23 -21.09 -12.22
C ASN A 70 -5.44 -20.17 -12.07
N LEU A 71 -5.52 -19.41 -10.97
CA LEU A 71 -6.54 -18.39 -10.81
C LEU A 71 -6.38 -17.26 -11.84
N GLY A 72 -5.15 -16.81 -12.11
CA GLY A 72 -4.87 -15.85 -13.18
C GLY A 72 -5.35 -16.35 -14.54
N ARG A 73 -5.09 -17.62 -14.86
CA ARG A 73 -5.56 -18.24 -16.10
C ARG A 73 -7.11 -18.34 -16.18
N LYS A 74 -7.79 -18.63 -15.07
CA LYS A 74 -9.25 -18.61 -15.00
C LYS A 74 -9.82 -17.19 -15.19
N ALA A 75 -9.20 -16.20 -14.57
CA ALA A 75 -9.58 -14.81 -14.73
C ALA A 75 -9.43 -14.31 -16.19
N ALA A 76 -8.58 -14.96 -16.99
CA ALA A 76 -8.39 -14.67 -18.41
C ALA A 76 -9.57 -15.08 -19.30
N GLN A 77 -10.49 -15.90 -18.82
CA GLN A 77 -11.62 -16.39 -19.61
C GLN A 77 -12.60 -15.28 -19.98
N PRO A 78 -13.18 -15.28 -21.19
CA PRO A 78 -14.17 -14.28 -21.60
C PRO A 78 -15.50 -14.48 -20.88
N GLY A 79 -16.27 -13.39 -20.75
CA GLY A 79 -17.62 -13.40 -20.21
C GLY A 79 -17.77 -12.65 -18.90
N LEU A 80 -18.98 -12.15 -18.65
CA LEU A 80 -19.33 -11.30 -17.51
C LEU A 80 -19.21 -12.04 -16.18
N ILE A 81 -19.41 -13.35 -16.17
CA ILE A 81 -19.31 -14.19 -14.97
C ILE A 81 -17.90 -14.16 -14.36
N TRP A 82 -16.88 -13.86 -15.18
CA TRP A 82 -15.49 -13.79 -14.74
C TRP A 82 -15.06 -12.40 -14.23
N TYR A 83 -15.92 -11.38 -14.33
CA TYR A 83 -15.63 -10.04 -13.86
C TYR A 83 -15.28 -9.98 -12.36
N PRO A 84 -16.05 -10.60 -11.45
CA PRO A 84 -15.67 -10.63 -10.03
C PRO A 84 -14.32 -11.33 -9.79
N VAL A 85 -14.06 -12.42 -10.51
CA VAL A 85 -12.78 -13.13 -10.40
C VAL A 85 -11.64 -12.27 -10.90
N ARG A 86 -11.81 -11.56 -12.01
CA ARG A 86 -10.79 -10.73 -12.66
C ARG A 86 -10.51 -9.44 -11.92
N TYR A 87 -11.53 -8.78 -11.36
CA TYR A 87 -11.44 -7.42 -10.81
C TYR A 87 -11.64 -7.32 -9.30
N ILE A 88 -11.94 -8.43 -8.61
CA ILE A 88 -11.95 -8.51 -7.16
C ILE A 88 -10.97 -9.57 -6.68
N VAL A 89 -11.22 -10.85 -7.03
CA VAL A 89 -10.49 -11.97 -6.44
C VAL A 89 -9.02 -11.96 -6.86
N LEU A 90 -8.74 -11.79 -8.15
CA LEU A 90 -7.37 -11.80 -8.65
C LEU A 90 -6.55 -10.60 -8.12
N PRO A 91 -7.01 -9.33 -8.18
CA PRO A 91 -6.30 -8.21 -7.58
C PRO A 91 -6.10 -8.36 -6.07
N PHE A 92 -7.15 -8.80 -5.34
CA PHE A 92 -7.05 -9.05 -3.91
C PHE A 92 -5.94 -10.06 -3.59
N LEU A 93 -5.96 -11.24 -4.19
CA LEU A 93 -4.98 -12.29 -3.91
C LEU A 93 -3.59 -11.91 -4.42
N ALA A 94 -3.50 -11.21 -5.55
CA ALA A 94 -2.24 -10.72 -6.07
C ALA A 94 -1.57 -9.76 -5.06
N VAL A 95 -2.30 -8.73 -4.59
CA VAL A 95 -1.77 -7.76 -3.63
C VAL A 95 -1.52 -8.40 -2.27
N PHE A 96 -2.41 -9.29 -1.82
CA PHE A 96 -2.27 -9.97 -0.53
C PHE A 96 -1.04 -10.89 -0.48
N PHE A 97 -0.85 -11.76 -1.51
CA PHE A 97 0.22 -12.76 -1.49
C PHE A 97 1.54 -12.28 -2.08
N LEU A 98 1.49 -11.47 -3.13
CA LEU A 98 2.72 -11.04 -3.83
C LEU A 98 3.19 -9.67 -3.39
N THR A 99 2.35 -8.92 -2.71
CA THR A 99 2.60 -7.55 -2.23
C THR A 99 2.83 -6.53 -3.37
N ASN A 100 2.78 -5.24 -3.08
CA ASN A 100 3.15 -4.19 -4.03
C ASN A 100 4.70 -4.07 -4.09
N PRO A 101 5.37 -4.04 -5.28
CA PRO A 101 4.77 -4.00 -6.63
C PRO A 101 4.64 -5.37 -7.33
N MET A 102 5.01 -6.48 -6.69
CA MET A 102 5.05 -7.81 -7.34
C MET A 102 3.66 -8.30 -7.77
N ALA A 103 2.58 -7.81 -7.15
CA ALA A 103 1.20 -8.09 -7.51
C ALA A 103 0.91 -7.90 -9.01
N TYR A 104 1.53 -6.90 -9.63
CA TYR A 104 1.31 -6.56 -11.03
C TYR A 104 1.82 -7.64 -12.00
N THR A 105 2.74 -8.49 -11.56
CA THR A 105 3.24 -9.60 -12.38
C THR A 105 2.14 -10.60 -12.78
N MET A 106 1.03 -10.65 -12.03
CA MET A 106 -0.12 -11.48 -12.36
C MET A 106 -0.80 -11.08 -13.67
N GLY A 107 -0.63 -9.84 -14.12
CA GLY A 107 -1.11 -9.38 -15.42
C GLY A 107 -0.57 -10.18 -16.62
N ARG A 108 0.59 -10.85 -16.48
CA ARG A 108 1.17 -11.71 -17.53
C ARG A 108 0.27 -12.86 -17.97
N PHE A 109 -0.64 -13.32 -17.09
CA PHE A 109 -1.58 -14.40 -17.38
C PHE A 109 -2.85 -13.93 -18.10
N LEU A 110 -3.05 -12.61 -18.22
CA LEU A 110 -4.24 -12.01 -18.83
C LEU A 110 -3.97 -11.63 -20.29
N PRO A 111 -4.98 -11.78 -21.18
CA PRO A 111 -4.96 -11.18 -22.51
C PRO A 111 -4.75 -9.66 -22.46
N GLU A 112 -4.11 -9.09 -23.49
CA GLU A 112 -3.76 -7.66 -23.56
C GLU A 112 -4.94 -6.73 -23.25
N ARG A 113 -6.14 -7.07 -23.72
CA ARG A 113 -7.37 -6.29 -23.50
C ARG A 113 -7.79 -6.17 -22.04
N TYR A 114 -7.37 -7.12 -21.18
CA TYR A 114 -7.75 -7.14 -19.76
C TYR A 114 -6.65 -6.57 -18.84
N LYS A 115 -5.42 -6.49 -19.33
CA LYS A 115 -4.28 -6.02 -18.52
C LYS A 115 -4.46 -4.63 -17.94
N PRO A 116 -4.86 -3.59 -18.73
CA PRO A 116 -5.07 -2.25 -18.17
C PRO A 116 -6.09 -2.22 -17.03
N ALA A 117 -7.18 -2.97 -17.19
CA ALA A 117 -8.24 -3.05 -16.19
C ALA A 117 -7.78 -3.78 -14.91
N PHE A 118 -7.01 -4.85 -15.06
CA PHE A 118 -6.40 -5.54 -13.91
C PHE A 118 -5.40 -4.64 -13.17
N TYR A 119 -4.53 -3.94 -13.91
CA TYR A 119 -3.57 -3.02 -13.29
C TYR A 119 -4.27 -1.87 -12.55
N ASP A 120 -5.33 -1.31 -13.14
CA ASP A 120 -6.14 -0.27 -12.51
C ASP A 120 -6.81 -0.77 -11.22
N SER A 121 -7.38 -1.98 -11.25
CA SER A 121 -7.95 -2.61 -10.05
C SER A 121 -6.87 -2.89 -8.98
N ALA A 122 -5.73 -3.46 -9.37
CA ALA A 122 -4.68 -3.83 -8.43
C ALA A 122 -4.04 -2.59 -7.77
N VAL A 123 -3.69 -1.54 -8.56
CA VAL A 123 -3.10 -0.32 -8.01
C VAL A 123 -4.07 0.44 -7.11
N SER A 124 -5.37 0.41 -7.44
CA SER A 124 -6.39 1.05 -6.61
C SER A 124 -6.65 0.32 -5.30
N PHE A 125 -6.22 -0.94 -5.18
CA PHE A 125 -6.44 -1.75 -4.00
C PHE A 125 -5.30 -1.72 -2.99
N VAL A 126 -4.10 -1.28 -3.37
CA VAL A 126 -2.91 -1.33 -2.49
C VAL A 126 -3.09 -0.54 -1.20
N HIS A 127 -3.82 0.57 -1.20
CA HIS A 127 -4.10 1.34 0.02
C HIS A 127 -5.28 0.78 0.83
N PRO A 128 -6.43 0.44 0.23
CA PRO A 128 -7.56 -0.13 0.96
C PRO A 128 -7.23 -1.39 1.77
N ILE A 129 -6.37 -2.25 1.28
CA ILE A 129 -5.96 -3.47 1.97
C ILE A 129 -4.99 -3.24 3.13
N THR A 130 -4.21 -2.15 3.09
CA THR A 130 -3.08 -1.89 3.99
C THR A 130 -3.50 -1.75 5.45
N GLY A 131 -4.70 -1.26 5.72
CA GLY A 131 -5.20 -1.08 7.08
C GLY A 131 -5.32 -2.39 7.87
N LEU A 132 -5.71 -3.48 7.22
CA LEU A 132 -5.77 -4.82 7.81
C LEU A 132 -4.53 -5.65 7.54
N PHE A 133 -3.90 -5.44 6.40
CA PHE A 133 -2.77 -6.24 5.92
C PHE A 133 -1.59 -5.34 5.50
N PRO A 134 -0.86 -4.76 6.46
CA PRO A 134 0.19 -3.78 6.19
C PRO A 134 1.33 -4.35 5.32
N HIS A 135 1.54 -5.67 5.33
CA HIS A 135 2.51 -6.34 4.46
C HIS A 135 2.17 -6.23 2.97
N ALA A 136 0.90 -5.97 2.62
CA ALA A 136 0.48 -5.90 1.23
C ALA A 136 1.09 -4.71 0.48
N ASN A 137 1.39 -3.61 1.18
CA ASN A 137 2.02 -2.41 0.62
C ASN A 137 3.01 -1.77 1.60
N PRO A 138 4.12 -2.44 1.93
CA PRO A 138 5.04 -1.95 2.95
C PRO A 138 5.74 -0.65 2.56
N GLY A 139 6.02 -0.43 1.26
CA GLY A 139 6.68 0.76 0.76
C GLY A 139 5.86 2.04 0.89
N GLU A 140 4.54 1.93 0.92
CA GLU A 140 3.61 3.08 1.02
C GLU A 140 2.77 3.04 2.30
N LEU A 141 3.21 2.27 3.30
CA LEU A 141 2.51 2.14 4.57
C LEU A 141 2.30 3.49 5.27
N PHE A 142 3.21 4.44 5.04
CA PHE A 142 3.12 5.80 5.60
C PHE A 142 1.83 6.53 5.22
N VAL A 143 1.24 6.23 4.07
CA VAL A 143 -0.05 6.81 3.63
C VAL A 143 -1.16 6.41 4.61
N TYR A 144 -1.26 5.11 4.91
CA TYR A 144 -2.24 4.63 5.90
C TYR A 144 -1.94 5.15 7.30
N LEU A 145 -0.67 5.21 7.70
CA LEU A 145 -0.27 5.68 9.02
C LEU A 145 -0.62 7.15 9.24
N GLY A 146 -0.55 7.99 8.21
CA GLY A 146 -1.01 9.38 8.28
C GLY A 146 -2.52 9.48 8.57
N ILE A 147 -3.32 8.65 7.89
CA ILE A 147 -4.76 8.54 8.14
C ILE A 147 -5.01 8.02 9.56
N ALA A 148 -4.32 6.96 9.95
CA ALA A 148 -4.45 6.32 11.26
C ALA A 148 -4.13 7.29 12.41
N ALA A 149 -3.09 8.10 12.25
CA ALA A 149 -2.71 9.13 13.23
C ALA A 149 -3.85 10.15 13.42
N GLY A 150 -4.44 10.67 12.34
CA GLY A 150 -5.57 11.60 12.42
C GLY A 150 -6.80 10.99 13.09
N ILE A 151 -7.15 9.75 12.75
CA ILE A 151 -8.28 9.03 13.36
C ILE A 151 -8.05 8.81 14.85
N THR A 152 -6.84 8.41 15.24
CA THR A 152 -6.49 8.19 16.67
C THR A 152 -6.53 9.50 17.46
N GLN A 153 -6.08 10.62 16.90
CA GLN A 153 -6.18 11.93 17.54
C GLN A 153 -7.63 12.35 17.83
N LEU A 154 -8.56 11.91 16.98
CA LEU A 154 -9.99 12.13 17.17
C LEU A 154 -10.64 11.14 18.17
N GLY A 155 -9.86 10.23 18.76
CA GLY A 155 -10.33 9.24 19.73
C GLY A 155 -11.06 8.03 19.13
N PHE A 156 -10.98 7.82 17.80
CA PHE A 156 -11.60 6.68 17.14
C PHE A 156 -10.67 5.47 17.04
N GLY A 157 -11.26 4.28 17.05
CA GLY A 157 -10.53 3.02 16.85
C GLY A 157 -10.17 2.77 15.38
N LEU A 158 -8.99 2.20 15.13
CA LEU A 158 -8.51 1.94 13.75
C LEU A 158 -9.19 0.73 13.08
N GLY A 159 -9.71 -0.22 13.85
CA GLY A 159 -10.30 -1.45 13.30
C GLY A 159 -11.52 -1.20 12.41
N ASP A 160 -12.41 -0.30 12.81
CA ASP A 160 -13.61 0.03 12.04
C ASP A 160 -13.25 0.67 10.70
N ILE A 161 -12.35 1.67 10.70
CA ILE A 161 -11.91 2.33 9.46
C ILE A 161 -11.18 1.35 8.54
N ALA A 162 -10.34 0.46 9.07
CA ALA A 162 -9.60 -0.50 8.29
C ALA A 162 -10.53 -1.49 7.55
N VAL A 163 -11.56 -2.00 8.25
CA VAL A 163 -12.55 -2.90 7.63
C VAL A 163 -13.39 -2.17 6.58
N ARG A 164 -13.89 -0.98 6.89
CA ARG A 164 -14.67 -0.17 5.93
C ARG A 164 -13.86 0.18 4.70
N PHE A 165 -12.60 0.57 4.89
CA PHE A 165 -11.71 0.92 3.78
C PHE A 165 -11.45 -0.27 2.87
N LEU A 166 -11.24 -1.47 3.44
CA LEU A 166 -11.13 -2.71 2.68
C LEU A 166 -12.40 -2.99 1.87
N LEU A 167 -13.58 -2.98 2.51
CA LEU A 167 -14.85 -3.33 1.85
C LEU A 167 -15.21 -2.35 0.74
N VAL A 168 -15.09 -1.04 1.00
CA VAL A 168 -15.30 -0.02 -0.02
C VAL A 168 -14.26 -0.16 -1.13
N GLY A 169 -13.00 -0.47 -0.79
CA GLY A 169 -11.95 -0.75 -1.75
C GLY A 169 -12.31 -1.87 -2.72
N LEU A 170 -12.87 -2.99 -2.23
CA LEU A 170 -13.32 -4.10 -3.09
C LEU A 170 -14.40 -3.67 -4.10
N VAL A 171 -15.35 -2.84 -3.66
CA VAL A 171 -16.39 -2.29 -4.55
C VAL A 171 -15.76 -1.35 -5.59
N VAL A 172 -14.87 -0.46 -5.16
CA VAL A 172 -14.20 0.51 -6.04
C VAL A 172 -13.36 -0.18 -7.10
N ILE A 173 -12.55 -1.18 -6.73
CA ILE A 173 -11.71 -1.88 -7.73
C ILE A 173 -12.54 -2.66 -8.74
N PHE A 174 -13.69 -3.19 -8.33
CA PHE A 174 -14.60 -3.84 -9.27
C PHE A 174 -15.16 -2.85 -10.29
N ILE A 175 -15.67 -1.71 -9.84
CA ILE A 175 -16.20 -0.67 -10.72
C ILE A 175 -15.10 -0.17 -11.68
N ARG A 176 -13.93 0.16 -11.15
CA ARG A 176 -12.79 0.63 -11.95
C ARG A 176 -12.38 -0.40 -12.98
N GLY A 177 -12.22 -1.66 -12.58
CA GLY A 177 -11.85 -2.74 -13.49
C GLY A 177 -12.84 -2.90 -14.66
N VAL A 178 -14.15 -2.91 -14.37
CA VAL A 178 -15.19 -2.99 -15.40
C VAL A 178 -15.14 -1.79 -16.34
N VAL A 179 -15.07 -0.57 -15.79
CA VAL A 179 -15.04 0.67 -16.58
C VAL A 179 -13.79 0.71 -17.46
N THR A 180 -12.63 0.38 -16.90
CA THR A 180 -11.35 0.39 -17.63
C THR A 180 -11.31 -0.68 -18.72
N GLU A 181 -11.90 -1.88 -18.50
CA GLU A 181 -12.06 -2.88 -19.57
C GLU A 181 -12.91 -2.36 -20.72
N LEU A 182 -14.06 -1.73 -20.41
CA LEU A 182 -14.94 -1.16 -21.43
C LEU A 182 -14.24 -0.07 -22.27
N ILE A 183 -13.51 0.81 -21.60
CA ILE A 183 -12.74 1.87 -22.26
C ILE A 183 -11.65 1.25 -23.15
N THR A 184 -10.85 0.33 -22.60
CA THR A 184 -9.74 -0.32 -23.30
C THR A 184 -10.24 -1.05 -24.55
N THR A 185 -11.31 -1.84 -24.41
CA THR A 185 -11.89 -2.58 -25.54
C THR A 185 -12.36 -1.65 -26.66
N ARG A 186 -12.99 -0.52 -26.32
CA ARG A 186 -13.41 0.48 -27.32
C ARG A 186 -12.22 1.15 -28.01
N MET A 187 -11.16 1.46 -27.23
CA MET A 187 -9.94 2.05 -27.78
C MET A 187 -9.22 1.10 -28.74
N MET A 188 -9.10 -0.18 -28.38
CA MET A 188 -8.49 -1.21 -29.23
C MET A 188 -9.27 -1.40 -30.53
N ALA A 189 -10.60 -1.51 -30.46
CA ALA A 189 -11.45 -1.63 -31.65
C ALA A 189 -11.35 -0.41 -32.59
N ARG A 190 -11.19 0.80 -32.03
CA ARG A 190 -10.96 2.01 -32.86
C ARG A 190 -9.59 1.97 -33.55
N LYS A 191 -8.55 1.51 -32.82
CA LYS A 191 -7.18 1.38 -33.38
C LYS A 191 -7.14 0.37 -34.53
N GLU A 192 -7.80 -0.77 -34.37
CA GLU A 192 -7.90 -1.79 -35.42
C GLU A 192 -8.60 -1.26 -36.67
N LYS A 193 -9.71 -0.52 -36.51
CA LYS A 193 -10.42 0.12 -37.63
C LYS A 193 -9.61 1.21 -38.32
N ALA A 194 -8.71 1.88 -37.62
CA ALA A 194 -7.85 2.92 -38.21
C ALA A 194 -6.62 2.36 -38.93
N ALA A 195 -6.29 1.08 -38.67
CA ALA A 195 -5.16 0.39 -39.29
C ALA A 195 -5.56 -0.48 -40.50
N ALA A 196 -6.86 -0.71 -40.69
CA ALA A 196 -7.46 -1.44 -41.81
C ALA A 196 -7.89 -0.48 -42.96
#